data_1e009b77d416f6fce6c88cabf44f3d75
#
_entry.id   1e009b77d416f6fce6c88cabf44f3d75
#
_cell.length_a   1.000
_cell.length_b   1.000
_cell.length_c   1.000
_cell.angle_alpha   90.00
_cell.angle_beta   90.00
_cell.angle_gamma   90.00
#
_symmetry.space_group_name_H-M   'P 1'
#
loop_
_entity.id
_entity.type
_entity.pdbx_description
1 polymer ?
#
loop_
_entity_poly.entity_id
_entity_poly.type
_entity_poly.pdbx_seq_one_letter_code
_entity_poly.pdbx_strand_id
1 'polypeptide(L)'
;MNDPSQQHIGTPALIRRFAPYLMRYKRILIFDLFCAALTTLCDIVLPKIMSYLTNAATDPGIVLTVDAVLKLALLYLILRLIDGAAQYFMSGTGHIMGVYIETDMRRDAFAHLQRLSHTYYSNTKVGQIMGRITNDLFDVTEFAHHCPEEFFIAGIKIAVSFIILCGASVPLTLVVFACVPLMAVVSIKLNLKLRAAFRRQRFQIGELNASIEDSLLGQRVVKAFAAEEEENRKFEQGNTAFQTIKKKTYHAMAAFNTSTRLFDGLMYLVVIVAGGLSLVYGTISAGDLVAYVLYVSTLIATIRRIVEFAEQFQRGVTGIERFFDIIDTPIEITDDPDAKPLQVEKGGIEFRDVSFEYPDDHNKVLRHVNLNIRPGENLALVGPSGGGKTTLCNLIPRFYDVTGGEILIDGQDIRHVTLSSLRNAVGVVQQDVYLFSGTVAENIAYGKPGATREEIIAAARLAGADGFVRELKDGYDTYVGERGVKLSGGQKQRISIARVFLKNPPILLLDEATSALDNESEILVGQSLDKLAKGRTTLTIAHRLTTIKNADRILVLGKSGIEEEGRHEELLAKEGIYYRLWNGLVSGQTL
;
A
#
# COMPACT_ATOMS: atom_id res chain seq x y z
N MET A 1 17.98 -5.24 -0.61
CA MET A 1 18.65 -6.26 0.21
C MET A 1 17.53 -7.07 0.84
N ASN A 2 17.48 -8.39 0.62
CA ASN A 2 16.48 -9.23 1.26
C ASN A 2 16.88 -9.39 2.73
N ASP A 3 16.01 -9.00 3.62
CA ASP A 3 16.15 -9.26 5.07
C ASP A 3 16.10 -10.79 5.29
N PRO A 4 17.15 -11.41 5.88
CA PRO A 4 17.19 -12.86 6.11
C PRO A 4 16.17 -13.36 7.13
N SER A 5 15.44 -12.47 7.81
CA SER A 5 14.46 -12.81 8.86
C SER A 5 13.05 -13.09 8.32
N GLN A 6 12.75 -12.81 7.05
CA GLN A 6 11.45 -13.14 6.46
C GLN A 6 11.38 -14.64 6.19
N GLN A 7 10.91 -15.42 7.16
CA GLN A 7 10.48 -16.79 6.97
C GLN A 7 9.38 -16.80 5.89
N HIS A 8 9.70 -17.29 4.69
CA HIS A 8 8.71 -17.52 3.64
C HIS A 8 7.60 -18.42 4.19
N ILE A 9 6.48 -17.83 4.52
CA ILE A 9 5.30 -18.56 4.96
C ILE A 9 4.79 -19.35 3.75
N GLY A 10 4.68 -20.68 3.89
CA GLY A 10 4.21 -21.51 2.78
C GLY A 10 2.79 -21.13 2.34
N THR A 11 2.50 -21.25 1.05
CA THR A 11 1.19 -20.93 0.45
C THR A 11 -0.03 -21.46 1.23
N PRO A 12 -0.04 -22.72 1.75
CA PRO A 12 -1.17 -23.23 2.52
C PRO A 12 -1.39 -22.46 3.83
N ALA A 13 -0.33 -22.02 4.49
CA ALA A 13 -0.44 -21.25 5.72
C ALA A 13 -0.97 -19.83 5.46
N LEU A 14 -0.56 -19.19 4.36
CA LEU A 14 -1.10 -17.89 3.92
C LEU A 14 -2.60 -17.98 3.61
N ILE A 15 -3.02 -18.99 2.87
CA ILE A 15 -4.44 -19.24 2.57
C ILE A 15 -5.24 -19.47 3.86
N ARG A 16 -4.69 -20.23 4.81
CA ARG A 16 -5.35 -20.45 6.11
C ARG A 16 -5.51 -19.14 6.89
N ARG A 17 -4.54 -18.24 6.86
CA ARG A 17 -4.63 -16.92 7.48
C ARG A 17 -5.64 -16.00 6.79
N PHE A 18 -5.76 -16.11 5.47
CA PHE A 18 -6.73 -15.37 4.67
C PHE A 18 -8.16 -15.88 4.86
N ALA A 19 -8.34 -17.17 5.13
CA ALA A 19 -9.65 -17.82 5.24
C ALA A 19 -10.67 -17.09 6.13
N PRO A 20 -10.32 -16.46 7.28
CA PRO A 20 -11.27 -15.69 8.08
C PRO A 20 -11.96 -14.56 7.32
N TYR A 21 -11.26 -13.85 6.41
CA TYR A 21 -11.87 -12.81 5.58
C TYR A 21 -12.89 -13.38 4.60
N LEU A 22 -12.56 -14.50 3.95
CA LEU A 22 -13.46 -15.21 3.05
C LEU A 22 -14.69 -15.79 3.79
N MET A 23 -14.49 -16.37 4.98
CA MET A 23 -15.56 -17.01 5.76
C MET A 23 -16.59 -16.03 6.34
N ARG A 24 -16.27 -14.74 6.45
CA ARG A 24 -17.27 -13.71 6.78
C ARG A 24 -18.43 -13.71 5.77
N TYR A 25 -18.13 -14.02 4.51
CA TYR A 25 -19.07 -13.99 3.38
C TYR A 25 -19.44 -15.38 2.86
N LYS A 26 -19.30 -16.43 3.68
CA LYS A 26 -19.52 -17.84 3.30
C LYS A 26 -20.87 -18.13 2.65
N ARG A 27 -21.93 -17.38 2.98
CA ARG A 27 -23.27 -17.58 2.37
C ARG A 27 -23.25 -17.21 0.88
N ILE A 28 -22.60 -16.11 0.54
CA ILE A 28 -22.45 -15.66 -0.85
C ILE A 28 -21.55 -16.65 -1.59
N LEU A 29 -20.42 -17.05 -1.01
CA LEU A 29 -19.50 -18.02 -1.60
C LEU A 29 -20.16 -19.36 -1.90
N ILE A 30 -20.93 -19.91 -0.96
CA ILE A 30 -21.62 -21.20 -1.15
C ILE A 30 -22.66 -21.09 -2.28
N PHE A 31 -23.41 -19.99 -2.33
CA PHE A 31 -24.41 -19.80 -3.37
C PHE A 31 -23.76 -19.54 -4.74
N ASP A 32 -22.61 -18.86 -4.76
CA ASP A 32 -21.79 -18.65 -5.95
C ASP A 32 -21.30 -19.97 -6.54
N LEU A 33 -20.73 -20.84 -5.69
CA LEU A 33 -20.32 -22.20 -6.11
C LEU A 33 -21.50 -23.07 -6.54
N PHE A 34 -22.68 -22.89 -5.95
CA PHE A 34 -23.91 -23.55 -6.41
C PHE A 34 -24.31 -23.08 -7.81
N CYS A 35 -24.28 -21.76 -8.06
CA CYS A 35 -24.50 -21.19 -9.40
C CYS A 35 -23.47 -21.70 -10.41
N ALA A 36 -22.19 -21.78 -10.02
CA ALA A 36 -21.12 -22.32 -10.82
C ALA A 36 -21.33 -23.81 -11.18
N ALA A 37 -21.82 -24.62 -10.26
CA ALA A 37 -22.23 -25.99 -10.56
C ALA A 37 -23.41 -26.04 -11.53
N LEU A 38 -24.38 -25.15 -11.37
CA LEU A 38 -25.59 -25.10 -12.20
C LEU A 38 -25.27 -24.69 -13.64
N THR A 39 -24.46 -23.63 -13.86
CA THR A 39 -23.99 -23.23 -15.20
C THR A 39 -23.20 -24.35 -15.86
N THR A 40 -22.34 -25.03 -15.10
CA THR A 40 -21.58 -26.18 -15.58
C THR A 40 -22.48 -27.32 -16.05
N LEU A 41 -23.53 -27.66 -15.29
CA LEU A 41 -24.51 -28.67 -15.69
C LEU A 41 -25.26 -28.27 -16.97
N CYS A 42 -25.66 -27.00 -17.10
CA CYS A 42 -26.31 -26.51 -18.32
C CYS A 42 -25.42 -26.66 -19.55
N ASP A 43 -24.13 -26.38 -19.44
CA ASP A 43 -23.16 -26.55 -20.52
C ASP A 43 -22.96 -28.02 -20.94
N ILE A 44 -22.97 -28.95 -19.98
CA ILE A 44 -22.74 -30.37 -20.22
C ILE A 44 -23.93 -31.06 -20.95
N VAL A 45 -25.13 -30.50 -20.82
CA VAL A 45 -26.34 -31.10 -21.44
C VAL A 45 -26.38 -30.94 -22.95
N LEU A 46 -25.85 -29.84 -23.49
CA LEU A 46 -25.88 -29.58 -24.97
C LEU A 46 -25.25 -30.70 -25.82
N PRO A 47 -24.04 -31.22 -25.51
CA PRO A 47 -23.48 -32.34 -26.24
C PRO A 47 -24.36 -33.60 -26.24
N LYS A 48 -25.09 -33.86 -25.14
CA LYS A 48 -26.02 -34.98 -25.02
C LYS A 48 -27.25 -34.80 -25.92
N ILE A 49 -27.81 -33.59 -25.96
CA ILE A 49 -28.94 -33.27 -26.86
C ILE A 49 -28.49 -33.48 -28.30
N MET A 50 -27.29 -33.01 -28.68
CA MET A 50 -26.78 -33.16 -30.05
C MET A 50 -26.50 -34.63 -30.40
N SER A 51 -25.97 -35.43 -29.46
CA SER A 51 -25.77 -36.86 -29.62
C SER A 51 -27.11 -37.57 -29.86
N TYR A 52 -28.13 -37.27 -29.07
CA TYR A 52 -29.47 -37.84 -29.24
C TYR A 52 -30.09 -37.50 -30.61
N LEU A 53 -30.07 -36.23 -31.01
CA LEU A 53 -30.60 -35.78 -32.33
C LEU A 53 -29.86 -36.44 -33.47
N THR A 54 -28.53 -36.56 -33.40
CA THR A 54 -27.74 -37.21 -34.45
C THR A 54 -28.07 -38.70 -34.57
N ASN A 55 -28.17 -39.39 -33.45
CA ASN A 55 -28.53 -40.80 -33.44
C ASN A 55 -29.95 -41.03 -33.96
N ALA A 56 -30.92 -40.20 -33.56
CA ALA A 56 -32.29 -40.27 -34.06
C ALA A 56 -32.40 -39.99 -35.56
N ALA A 57 -31.46 -39.21 -36.13
CA ALA A 57 -31.42 -38.94 -37.59
C ALA A 57 -30.72 -40.05 -38.37
N THR A 58 -29.85 -40.85 -37.76
CA THR A 58 -29.04 -41.89 -38.43
C THR A 58 -29.52 -43.31 -38.19
N ASP A 59 -30.30 -43.54 -37.13
CA ASP A 59 -30.86 -44.84 -36.79
C ASP A 59 -32.33 -44.95 -37.25
N PRO A 60 -32.64 -45.82 -38.22
CA PRO A 60 -34.00 -46.01 -38.69
C PRO A 60 -34.99 -46.50 -37.61
N GLY A 61 -34.49 -47.05 -36.51
CA GLY A 61 -35.31 -47.50 -35.37
C GLY A 61 -35.82 -46.39 -34.46
N ILE A 62 -35.28 -45.14 -34.59
CA ILE A 62 -35.65 -44.00 -33.77
C ILE A 62 -36.46 -42.99 -34.62
N VAL A 63 -37.75 -42.86 -34.34
CA VAL A 63 -38.59 -41.88 -35.04
C VAL A 63 -38.45 -40.51 -34.42
N LEU A 64 -37.72 -39.60 -35.11
CA LEU A 64 -37.60 -38.21 -34.68
C LEU A 64 -38.90 -37.44 -35.03
N THR A 65 -39.71 -37.10 -34.01
CA THR A 65 -40.93 -36.32 -34.19
C THR A 65 -40.67 -34.82 -33.98
N VAL A 66 -41.50 -33.97 -34.63
CA VAL A 66 -41.45 -32.52 -34.42
C VAL A 66 -41.68 -32.19 -32.95
N ASP A 67 -42.56 -32.90 -32.28
CA ASP A 67 -42.84 -32.73 -30.82
C ASP A 67 -41.59 -33.02 -29.97
N ALA A 68 -40.84 -34.07 -30.27
CA ALA A 68 -39.58 -34.38 -29.56
C ALA A 68 -38.53 -33.27 -29.76
N VAL A 69 -38.35 -32.73 -30.98
CA VAL A 69 -37.45 -31.62 -31.26
C VAL A 69 -37.87 -30.37 -30.51
N LEU A 70 -39.17 -30.03 -30.51
CA LEU A 70 -39.68 -28.86 -29.78
C LEU A 70 -39.50 -29.00 -28.25
N LYS A 71 -39.71 -30.21 -27.70
CA LYS A 71 -39.45 -30.47 -26.24
C LYS A 71 -37.99 -30.32 -25.90
N LEU A 72 -37.06 -30.80 -26.72
CA LEU A 72 -35.61 -30.62 -26.52
C LEU A 72 -35.21 -29.15 -26.65
N ALA A 73 -35.78 -28.44 -27.63
CA ALA A 73 -35.55 -26.99 -27.80
C ALA A 73 -36.06 -26.21 -26.59
N LEU A 74 -37.25 -26.54 -26.08
CA LEU A 74 -37.78 -25.93 -24.86
C LEU A 74 -36.92 -26.23 -23.62
N LEU A 75 -36.51 -27.49 -23.45
CA LEU A 75 -35.58 -27.88 -22.40
C LEU A 75 -34.29 -27.07 -22.46
N TYR A 76 -33.68 -26.96 -23.62
CA TYR A 76 -32.46 -26.19 -23.82
C TYR A 76 -32.67 -24.70 -23.53
N LEU A 77 -33.79 -24.13 -23.94
CA LEU A 77 -34.15 -22.73 -23.65
C LEU A 77 -34.26 -22.50 -22.12
N ILE A 78 -34.95 -23.40 -21.42
CA ILE A 78 -35.09 -23.32 -19.96
C ILE A 78 -33.70 -23.38 -19.28
N LEU A 79 -32.86 -24.33 -19.71
CA LEU A 79 -31.48 -24.44 -19.21
C LEU A 79 -30.66 -23.17 -19.46
N ARG A 80 -30.80 -22.53 -20.62
CA ARG A 80 -30.12 -21.26 -20.91
C ARG A 80 -30.64 -20.08 -20.11
N LEU A 81 -31.92 -20.06 -19.78
CA LEU A 81 -32.48 -19.03 -18.88
C LEU A 81 -31.95 -19.21 -17.45
N ILE A 82 -31.86 -20.45 -16.99
CA ILE A 82 -31.27 -20.78 -15.67
C ILE A 82 -29.78 -20.42 -15.63
N ASP A 83 -29.03 -20.81 -16.68
CA ASP A 83 -27.63 -20.48 -16.86
C ASP A 83 -27.39 -18.97 -16.83
N GLY A 84 -28.20 -18.21 -17.59
CA GLY A 84 -28.12 -16.74 -17.61
C GLY A 84 -28.40 -16.10 -16.22
N ALA A 85 -29.38 -16.62 -15.48
CA ALA A 85 -29.68 -16.14 -14.14
C ALA A 85 -28.53 -16.46 -13.14
N ALA A 86 -27.98 -17.68 -13.20
CA ALA A 86 -26.84 -18.08 -12.39
C ALA A 86 -25.59 -17.26 -12.73
N GLN A 87 -25.31 -17.06 -14.01
CA GLN A 87 -24.18 -16.23 -14.49
C GLN A 87 -24.33 -14.77 -14.04
N TYR A 88 -25.56 -14.22 -14.08
CA TYR A 88 -25.82 -12.87 -13.57
C TYR A 88 -25.48 -12.73 -12.09
N PHE A 89 -25.84 -13.74 -11.28
CA PHE A 89 -25.48 -13.76 -9.86
C PHE A 89 -23.97 -13.83 -9.66
N MET A 90 -23.29 -14.75 -10.33
CA MET A 90 -21.84 -14.93 -10.26
C MET A 90 -21.10 -13.64 -10.66
N SER A 91 -21.43 -13.08 -11.81
CA SER A 91 -20.82 -11.85 -12.30
C SER A 91 -21.17 -10.59 -11.49
N GLY A 92 -22.29 -10.59 -10.77
CA GLY A 92 -22.74 -9.49 -9.92
C GLY A 92 -22.35 -9.70 -8.46
N THR A 93 -23.11 -10.54 -7.77
CA THR A 93 -23.00 -10.71 -6.31
C THR A 93 -21.68 -11.38 -5.89
N GLY A 94 -21.16 -12.31 -6.72
CA GLY A 94 -19.86 -12.92 -6.51
C GLY A 94 -18.74 -11.86 -6.48
N HIS A 95 -18.67 -10.98 -7.47
CA HIS A 95 -17.69 -9.88 -7.51
C HIS A 95 -17.88 -8.89 -6.35
N ILE A 96 -19.13 -8.57 -5.96
CA ILE A 96 -19.42 -7.71 -4.81
C ILE A 96 -18.86 -8.33 -3.52
N MET A 97 -18.88 -9.65 -3.37
CA MET A 97 -18.22 -10.32 -2.23
C MET A 97 -16.72 -9.98 -2.19
N GLY A 98 -16.05 -10.01 -3.33
CA GLY A 98 -14.66 -9.58 -3.44
C GLY A 98 -14.44 -8.14 -2.96
N VAL A 99 -15.31 -7.20 -3.36
CA VAL A 99 -15.26 -5.79 -2.91
C VAL A 99 -15.39 -5.68 -1.39
N TYR A 100 -16.26 -6.47 -0.77
CA TYR A 100 -16.40 -6.46 0.69
C TYR A 100 -15.12 -6.97 1.38
N ILE A 101 -14.52 -8.05 0.88
CA ILE A 101 -13.27 -8.60 1.41
C ILE A 101 -12.15 -7.56 1.29
N GLU A 102 -12.00 -6.94 0.13
CA GLU A 102 -11.02 -5.88 -0.12
C GLU A 102 -11.20 -4.71 0.83
N THR A 103 -12.45 -4.28 1.03
CA THR A 103 -12.78 -3.16 1.93
C THR A 103 -12.42 -3.48 3.38
N ASP A 104 -12.70 -4.70 3.85
CA ASP A 104 -12.34 -5.13 5.19
C ASP A 104 -10.82 -5.18 5.37
N MET A 105 -10.10 -5.79 4.42
CA MET A 105 -8.63 -5.88 4.45
C MET A 105 -7.99 -4.49 4.40
N ARG A 106 -8.48 -3.60 3.53
CA ARG A 106 -7.98 -2.22 3.44
C ARG A 106 -8.19 -1.45 4.73
N ARG A 107 -9.34 -1.61 5.37
CA ARG A 107 -9.65 -1.00 6.68
C ARG A 107 -8.69 -1.48 7.75
N ASP A 108 -8.47 -2.81 7.85
CA ASP A 108 -7.58 -3.40 8.84
C ASP A 108 -6.12 -2.95 8.60
N ALA A 109 -5.66 -2.96 7.34
CA ALA A 109 -4.32 -2.48 6.98
C ALA A 109 -4.13 -1.00 7.32
N PHE A 110 -5.11 -0.13 6.97
CA PHE A 110 -5.02 1.30 7.25
C PHE A 110 -5.04 1.59 8.75
N ALA A 111 -5.91 0.89 9.52
CA ALA A 111 -5.94 1.01 10.97
C ALA A 111 -4.62 0.58 11.62
N HIS A 112 -3.99 -0.47 11.11
CA HIS A 112 -2.67 -0.93 11.58
C HIS A 112 -1.57 0.07 11.22
N LEU A 113 -1.53 0.55 9.99
CA LEU A 113 -0.58 1.58 9.54
C LEU A 113 -0.62 2.82 10.43
N GLN A 114 -1.80 3.32 10.85
CA GLN A 114 -1.90 4.48 11.74
C GLN A 114 -1.26 4.27 13.11
N ARG A 115 -0.97 3.04 13.50
CA ARG A 115 -0.37 2.67 14.79
C ARG A 115 1.14 2.39 14.71
N LEU A 116 1.70 2.26 13.51
CA LEU A 116 3.12 2.01 13.30
C LEU A 116 3.97 3.22 13.71
N SER A 117 5.20 2.94 14.13
CA SER A 117 6.17 3.95 14.57
C SER A 117 6.68 4.84 13.42
N HIS A 118 7.27 5.97 13.76
CA HIS A 118 7.93 6.86 12.80
C HIS A 118 9.06 6.15 12.03
N THR A 119 9.78 5.24 12.68
CA THR A 119 10.85 4.41 12.09
C THR A 119 10.37 3.67 10.84
N TYR A 120 9.18 3.06 10.90
CA TYR A 120 8.60 2.35 9.75
C TYR A 120 8.44 3.27 8.53
N TYR A 121 7.94 4.50 8.73
CA TYR A 121 7.71 5.46 7.64
C TYR A 121 9.00 6.08 7.10
N SER A 122 10.04 6.19 7.92
CA SER A 122 11.37 6.64 7.48
C SER A 122 12.05 5.62 6.58
N ASN A 123 11.79 4.32 6.82
CA ASN A 123 12.43 3.21 6.10
C ASN A 123 11.60 2.67 4.94
N THR A 124 10.31 3.03 4.87
CA THR A 124 9.40 2.49 3.85
C THR A 124 8.86 3.59 2.95
N LYS A 125 9.03 3.44 1.65
CA LYS A 125 8.49 4.40 0.68
C LYS A 125 6.96 4.37 0.69
N VAL A 126 6.32 5.53 0.91
CA VAL A 126 4.85 5.66 0.93
C VAL A 126 4.18 5.08 -0.33
N GLY A 127 4.80 5.27 -1.51
CA GLY A 127 4.30 4.68 -2.76
C GLY A 127 4.23 3.14 -2.75
N GLN A 128 5.14 2.47 -2.03
CA GLN A 128 5.08 1.00 -1.86
C GLN A 128 3.91 0.60 -0.96
N ILE A 129 3.68 1.33 0.13
CA ILE A 129 2.54 1.10 1.03
C ILE A 129 1.23 1.29 0.25
N MET A 130 1.11 2.38 -0.52
CA MET A 130 -0.06 2.61 -1.36
C MET A 130 -0.30 1.48 -2.35
N GLY A 131 0.74 1.01 -3.05
CA GLY A 131 0.63 -0.14 -3.96
C GLY A 131 0.10 -1.39 -3.26
N ARG A 132 0.54 -1.66 -2.03
CA ARG A 132 0.10 -2.82 -1.23
C ARG A 132 -1.38 -2.74 -0.81
N ILE A 133 -1.87 -1.57 -0.42
CA ILE A 133 -3.26 -1.40 0.05
C ILE A 133 -4.26 -1.09 -1.09
N THR A 134 -3.78 -0.93 -2.32
CA THR A 134 -4.62 -0.75 -3.51
C THR A 134 -4.46 -1.91 -4.49
N ASN A 135 -3.36 -1.95 -5.25
CA ASN A 135 -3.17 -2.91 -6.34
C ASN A 135 -3.05 -4.37 -5.86
N ASP A 136 -2.28 -4.61 -4.77
CA ASP A 136 -2.13 -5.97 -4.25
C ASP A 136 -3.44 -6.50 -3.66
N LEU A 137 -4.25 -5.64 -3.01
CA LEU A 137 -5.58 -6.04 -2.52
C LEU A 137 -6.57 -6.32 -3.66
N PHE A 138 -6.48 -5.62 -4.79
CA PHE A 138 -7.25 -5.96 -5.99
C PHE A 138 -6.91 -7.38 -6.48
N ASP A 139 -5.61 -7.73 -6.56
CA ASP A 139 -5.20 -9.10 -6.93
C ASP A 139 -5.71 -10.15 -5.92
N VAL A 140 -5.81 -9.81 -4.63
CA VAL A 140 -6.41 -10.68 -3.60
C VAL A 140 -7.91 -10.85 -3.81
N THR A 141 -8.62 -9.79 -4.18
CA THR A 141 -10.07 -9.84 -4.49
C THR A 141 -10.35 -10.78 -5.64
N GLU A 142 -9.62 -10.63 -6.73
CA GLU A 142 -9.72 -11.48 -7.90
C GLU A 142 -9.41 -12.95 -7.57
N PHE A 143 -8.40 -13.19 -6.72
CA PHE A 143 -8.10 -14.52 -6.22
C PHE A 143 -9.25 -15.10 -5.38
N ALA A 144 -9.79 -14.31 -4.45
CA ALA A 144 -10.80 -14.77 -3.49
C ALA A 144 -12.11 -15.22 -4.16
N HIS A 145 -12.49 -14.56 -5.26
CA HIS A 145 -13.70 -14.86 -6.01
C HIS A 145 -13.44 -15.87 -7.12
N HIS A 146 -12.57 -15.56 -8.07
CA HIS A 146 -12.43 -16.35 -9.27
C HIS A 146 -11.71 -17.69 -9.07
N CYS A 147 -10.66 -17.76 -8.23
CA CYS A 147 -9.90 -19.00 -8.15
C CYS A 147 -10.71 -20.18 -7.58
N PRO A 148 -11.46 -20.06 -6.47
CA PRO A 148 -12.32 -21.14 -6.00
C PRO A 148 -13.37 -21.56 -7.02
N GLU A 149 -14.03 -20.60 -7.66
CA GLU A 149 -15.06 -20.81 -8.67
C GLU A 149 -14.53 -21.57 -9.88
N GLU A 150 -13.47 -21.07 -10.53
CA GLU A 150 -12.94 -21.63 -11.76
C GLU A 150 -12.31 -23.01 -11.57
N PHE A 151 -11.60 -23.26 -10.47
CA PHE A 151 -11.10 -24.60 -10.16
C PHE A 151 -12.24 -25.58 -9.87
N PHE A 152 -13.31 -25.13 -9.24
CA PHE A 152 -14.50 -25.93 -8.98
C PHE A 152 -15.22 -26.28 -10.29
N ILE A 153 -15.49 -25.30 -11.16
CA ILE A 153 -16.06 -25.50 -12.51
C ILE A 153 -15.21 -26.48 -13.32
N ALA A 154 -13.88 -26.27 -13.34
CA ALA A 154 -12.97 -27.12 -14.08
C ALA A 154 -13.00 -28.57 -13.57
N GLY A 155 -13.01 -28.76 -12.26
CA GLY A 155 -13.13 -30.08 -11.63
C GLY A 155 -14.40 -30.81 -12.04
N ILE A 156 -15.55 -30.14 -11.99
CA ILE A 156 -16.84 -30.70 -12.40
C ILE A 156 -16.83 -31.02 -13.90
N LYS A 157 -16.40 -30.07 -14.77
CA LYS A 157 -16.37 -30.27 -16.24
C LYS A 157 -15.53 -31.47 -16.61
N ILE A 158 -14.32 -31.61 -16.06
CA ILE A 158 -13.42 -32.73 -16.35
C ILE A 158 -14.02 -34.05 -15.84
N ALA A 159 -14.50 -34.12 -14.59
CA ALA A 159 -15.04 -35.34 -14.01
C ALA A 159 -16.32 -35.83 -14.71
N VAL A 160 -17.27 -34.92 -14.93
CA VAL A 160 -18.54 -35.28 -15.56
C VAL A 160 -18.37 -35.63 -17.03
N SER A 161 -17.52 -34.88 -17.78
CA SER A 161 -17.19 -35.25 -19.16
C SER A 161 -16.55 -36.63 -19.24
N PHE A 162 -15.63 -36.98 -18.33
CA PHE A 162 -15.02 -38.30 -18.26
C PHE A 162 -16.06 -39.39 -18.06
N ILE A 163 -16.95 -39.23 -17.05
CA ILE A 163 -18.02 -40.22 -16.75
C ILE A 163 -18.94 -40.41 -17.94
N ILE A 164 -19.39 -39.33 -18.57
CA ILE A 164 -20.30 -39.37 -19.72
C ILE A 164 -19.67 -40.08 -20.93
N LEU A 165 -18.40 -39.73 -21.23
CA LEU A 165 -17.70 -40.31 -22.36
C LEU A 165 -17.33 -41.80 -22.14
N CYS A 166 -17.01 -42.19 -20.88
CA CYS A 166 -16.84 -43.61 -20.52
C CYS A 166 -18.12 -44.42 -20.73
N GLY A 167 -19.30 -43.82 -20.59
CA GLY A 167 -20.59 -44.44 -20.90
C GLY A 167 -20.80 -44.75 -22.39
N ALA A 168 -20.10 -44.03 -23.27
CA ALA A 168 -20.13 -44.31 -24.73
C ALA A 168 -19.00 -45.31 -25.11
N SER A 169 -17.75 -45.08 -24.74
CA SER A 169 -16.62 -45.96 -24.98
C SER A 169 -15.46 -45.73 -24.00
N VAL A 170 -15.19 -46.68 -23.14
CA VAL A 170 -14.05 -46.57 -22.19
C VAL A 170 -12.70 -46.49 -22.91
N PRO A 171 -12.37 -47.35 -23.90
CA PRO A 171 -11.07 -47.26 -24.57
C PRO A 171 -10.85 -45.91 -25.26
N LEU A 172 -11.85 -45.38 -25.98
CA LEU A 172 -11.73 -44.08 -26.65
C LEU A 172 -11.54 -42.96 -25.67
N THR A 173 -12.31 -42.97 -24.56
CA THR A 173 -12.19 -41.98 -23.48
C THR A 173 -10.80 -41.95 -22.89
N LEU A 174 -10.22 -43.13 -22.58
CA LEU A 174 -8.86 -43.22 -22.04
C LEU A 174 -7.80 -42.66 -23.00
N VAL A 175 -7.93 -42.91 -24.30
CA VAL A 175 -7.04 -42.33 -25.32
C VAL A 175 -7.12 -40.82 -25.35
N VAL A 176 -8.32 -40.25 -25.35
CA VAL A 176 -8.55 -38.80 -25.32
C VAL A 176 -8.00 -38.19 -24.05
N PHE A 177 -8.31 -38.78 -22.89
CA PHE A 177 -7.87 -38.26 -21.60
C PHE A 177 -6.37 -38.44 -21.35
N ALA A 178 -5.70 -39.38 -22.01
CA ALA A 178 -4.24 -39.49 -21.95
C ALA A 178 -3.52 -38.30 -22.58
N CYS A 179 -4.17 -37.59 -23.52
CA CYS A 179 -3.62 -36.38 -24.12
C CYS A 179 -3.70 -35.16 -23.16
N VAL A 180 -4.64 -35.15 -22.22
CA VAL A 180 -4.87 -34.03 -21.30
C VAL A 180 -3.65 -33.73 -20.39
N PRO A 181 -3.07 -34.69 -19.66
CA PRO A 181 -1.87 -34.43 -18.84
C PRO A 181 -0.66 -34.03 -19.69
N LEU A 182 -0.51 -34.58 -20.90
CA LEU A 182 0.57 -34.19 -21.80
C LEU A 182 0.43 -32.71 -22.20
N MET A 183 -0.76 -32.30 -22.61
CA MET A 183 -1.09 -30.90 -22.92
C MET A 183 -0.84 -29.99 -21.72
N ALA A 184 -1.29 -30.38 -20.52
CA ALA A 184 -1.11 -29.61 -19.31
C ALA A 184 0.38 -29.39 -18.98
N VAL A 185 1.20 -30.43 -19.03
CA VAL A 185 2.65 -30.36 -18.73
C VAL A 185 3.35 -29.40 -19.71
N VAL A 186 3.08 -29.51 -21.01
CA VAL A 186 3.72 -28.65 -22.01
C VAL A 186 3.24 -27.20 -21.86
N SER A 187 1.94 -27.00 -21.68
CA SER A 187 1.36 -25.65 -21.48
C SER A 187 1.94 -24.99 -20.23
N ILE A 188 2.07 -25.71 -19.10
CA ILE A 188 2.66 -25.19 -17.86
C ILE A 188 4.13 -24.81 -18.09
N LYS A 189 4.94 -25.69 -18.73
CA LYS A 189 6.37 -25.40 -19.00
C LYS A 189 6.55 -24.15 -19.86
N LEU A 190 5.75 -24.01 -20.92
CA LEU A 190 5.84 -22.86 -21.81
C LEU A 190 5.31 -21.58 -21.14
N ASN A 191 4.25 -21.69 -20.34
CA ASN A 191 3.74 -20.57 -19.56
C ASN A 191 4.78 -20.07 -18.54
N LEU A 192 5.50 -20.95 -17.86
CA LEU A 192 6.61 -20.56 -16.96
C LEU A 192 7.71 -19.78 -17.69
N LYS A 193 8.08 -20.19 -18.92
CA LYS A 193 9.04 -19.46 -19.75
C LYS A 193 8.48 -18.07 -20.15
N LEU A 194 7.23 -18.01 -20.55
CA LEU A 194 6.56 -16.76 -20.90
C LEU A 194 6.49 -15.81 -19.71
N ARG A 195 6.15 -16.30 -18.52
CA ARG A 195 6.15 -15.52 -17.27
C ARG A 195 7.53 -14.96 -16.94
N ALA A 196 8.57 -15.75 -17.10
CA ALA A 196 9.96 -15.28 -16.89
C ALA A 196 10.32 -14.16 -17.87
N ALA A 197 9.87 -14.24 -19.14
CA ALA A 197 10.08 -13.19 -20.13
C ALA A 197 9.31 -11.90 -19.76
N PHE A 198 8.04 -12.00 -19.36
CA PHE A 198 7.25 -10.84 -18.91
C PHE A 198 7.83 -10.19 -17.65
N ARG A 199 8.38 -10.98 -16.72
CA ARG A 199 9.04 -10.44 -15.52
C ARG A 199 10.27 -9.59 -15.87
N ARG A 200 11.10 -10.08 -16.81
CA ARG A 200 12.26 -9.33 -17.32
C ARG A 200 11.83 -8.04 -18.03
N GLN A 201 10.77 -8.12 -18.82
CA GLN A 201 10.20 -6.94 -19.49
C GLN A 201 9.69 -5.90 -18.48
N ARG A 202 8.97 -6.33 -17.43
CA ARG A 202 8.51 -5.42 -16.36
C ARG A 202 9.66 -4.78 -15.60
N PHE A 203 10.70 -5.51 -15.32
CA PHE A 203 11.91 -4.96 -14.70
C PHE A 203 12.53 -3.87 -15.60
N GLN A 204 12.74 -4.16 -16.88
CA GLN A 204 13.37 -3.22 -17.80
C GLN A 204 12.52 -1.96 -18.05
N ILE A 205 11.21 -2.05 -18.11
CA ILE A 205 10.36 -0.87 -18.22
C ILE A 205 10.39 -0.04 -16.93
N GLY A 206 10.53 -0.68 -15.77
CA GLY A 206 10.74 0.00 -14.49
C GLY A 206 12.02 0.83 -14.48
N GLU A 207 13.14 0.28 -14.95
CA GLU A 207 14.43 1.00 -15.09
C GLU A 207 14.30 2.18 -16.07
N LEU A 208 13.63 1.97 -17.20
CA LEU A 208 13.40 3.03 -18.18
C LEU A 208 12.53 4.16 -17.60
N ASN A 209 11.45 3.81 -16.89
CA ASN A 209 10.57 4.79 -16.23
C ASN A 209 11.32 5.60 -15.17
N ALA A 210 12.16 4.96 -14.36
CA ALA A 210 12.99 5.66 -13.37
C ALA A 210 13.96 6.65 -14.02
N SER A 211 14.58 6.26 -15.15
CA SER A 211 15.45 7.16 -15.92
C SER A 211 14.68 8.35 -16.53
N ILE A 212 13.47 8.11 -17.05
CA ILE A 212 12.59 9.17 -17.57
C ILE A 212 12.17 10.13 -16.44
N GLU A 213 11.76 9.60 -15.30
CA GLU A 213 11.37 10.39 -14.14
C GLU A 213 12.51 11.29 -13.66
N ASP A 214 13.72 10.75 -13.55
CA ASP A 214 14.91 11.49 -13.12
C ASP A 214 15.22 12.64 -14.10
N SER A 215 15.23 12.38 -15.41
CA SER A 215 15.45 13.39 -16.45
C SER A 215 14.37 14.49 -16.42
N LEU A 216 13.10 14.13 -16.21
CA LEU A 216 12.00 15.10 -16.17
C LEU A 216 12.01 15.94 -14.89
N LEU A 217 12.30 15.34 -13.73
CA LEU A 217 12.48 16.08 -12.48
C LEU A 217 13.70 17.00 -12.53
N GLY A 218 14.79 16.53 -13.18
CA GLY A 218 16.02 17.29 -13.42
C GLY A 218 15.96 18.29 -14.58
N GLN A 219 14.80 18.52 -15.22
CA GLN A 219 14.70 19.31 -16.47
C GLN A 219 15.30 20.71 -16.38
N ARG A 220 15.23 21.37 -15.21
CA ARG A 220 15.90 22.67 -15.02
C ARG A 220 17.42 22.57 -15.14
N VAL A 221 18.01 21.49 -14.65
CA VAL A 221 19.45 21.23 -14.72
C VAL A 221 19.83 20.90 -16.16
N VAL A 222 19.08 20.00 -16.81
CA VAL A 222 19.28 19.65 -18.23
C VAL A 222 19.31 20.92 -19.09
N LYS A 223 18.34 21.82 -18.91
CA LYS A 223 18.25 23.08 -19.64
C LYS A 223 19.40 24.06 -19.28
N ALA A 224 19.77 24.14 -18.00
CA ALA A 224 20.84 25.04 -17.56
C ALA A 224 22.21 24.64 -18.12
N PHE A 225 22.42 23.35 -18.38
CA PHE A 225 23.70 22.84 -18.92
C PHE A 225 23.63 22.49 -20.42
N ALA A 226 22.50 22.78 -21.11
CA ALA A 226 22.26 22.41 -22.51
C ALA A 226 22.56 20.93 -22.80
N ALA A 227 22.13 20.03 -21.89
CA ALA A 227 22.49 18.61 -21.89
C ALA A 227 21.37 17.71 -22.51
N GLU A 228 20.50 18.25 -23.36
CA GLU A 228 19.37 17.53 -23.96
C GLU A 228 19.82 16.33 -24.81
N GLU A 229 20.93 16.47 -25.54
CA GLU A 229 21.47 15.37 -26.36
C GLU A 229 21.96 14.21 -25.50
N GLU A 230 22.57 14.49 -24.36
CA GLU A 230 23.03 13.46 -23.42
C GLU A 230 21.86 12.70 -22.80
N GLU A 231 20.81 13.43 -22.41
CA GLU A 231 19.58 12.78 -21.88
C GLU A 231 18.87 11.96 -22.97
N ASN A 232 18.79 12.44 -24.21
CA ASN A 232 18.26 11.67 -25.33
C ASN A 232 19.08 10.40 -25.58
N ARG A 233 20.42 10.47 -25.47
CA ARG A 233 21.30 9.31 -25.63
C ARG A 233 21.05 8.25 -24.54
N LYS A 234 20.91 8.67 -23.28
CA LYS A 234 20.58 7.77 -22.16
C LYS A 234 19.23 7.10 -22.38
N PHE A 235 18.22 7.89 -22.75
CA PHE A 235 16.88 7.37 -23.05
C PHE A 235 16.94 6.34 -24.18
N GLU A 236 17.63 6.62 -25.29
CA GLU A 236 17.70 5.70 -26.43
C GLU A 236 18.40 4.39 -26.09
N GLN A 237 19.43 4.41 -25.23
CA GLN A 237 20.05 3.19 -24.70
C GLN A 237 19.05 2.33 -23.91
N GLY A 238 18.32 2.93 -22.98
CA GLY A 238 17.29 2.25 -22.19
C GLY A 238 16.15 1.71 -23.05
N ASN A 239 15.69 2.52 -24.02
CA ASN A 239 14.62 2.18 -24.95
C ASN A 239 14.99 1.02 -25.88
N THR A 240 16.21 1.01 -26.41
CA THR A 240 16.74 -0.10 -27.24
C THR A 240 16.88 -1.39 -26.43
N ALA A 241 17.34 -1.31 -25.17
CA ALA A 241 17.38 -2.46 -24.26
C ALA A 241 15.97 -3.01 -24.01
N PHE A 242 15.00 -2.14 -23.71
CA PHE A 242 13.60 -2.52 -23.55
C PHE A 242 13.01 -3.16 -24.82
N GLN A 243 13.25 -2.56 -25.99
CA GLN A 243 12.80 -3.11 -27.28
C GLN A 243 13.32 -4.53 -27.49
N THR A 244 14.61 -4.78 -27.19
CA THR A 244 15.23 -6.10 -27.34
C THR A 244 14.58 -7.14 -26.45
N ILE A 245 14.32 -6.79 -25.19
CA ILE A 245 13.66 -7.69 -24.24
C ILE A 245 12.21 -7.94 -24.66
N LYS A 246 11.48 -6.90 -25.08
CA LYS A 246 10.10 -6.99 -25.55
C LYS A 246 9.94 -7.90 -26.78
N LYS A 247 10.88 -7.84 -27.75
CA LYS A 247 10.93 -8.77 -28.88
C LYS A 247 11.06 -10.22 -28.42
N LYS A 248 11.96 -10.52 -27.46
CA LYS A 248 12.10 -11.86 -26.86
C LYS A 248 10.83 -12.34 -26.17
N THR A 249 10.13 -11.43 -25.48
CA THR A 249 8.85 -11.75 -24.83
C THR A 249 7.79 -12.12 -25.85
N TYR A 250 7.68 -11.40 -26.97
CA TYR A 250 6.74 -11.74 -28.04
C TYR A 250 7.07 -13.09 -28.72
N HIS A 251 8.35 -13.44 -28.88
CA HIS A 251 8.73 -14.78 -29.37
C HIS A 251 8.30 -15.88 -28.39
N ALA A 252 8.48 -15.67 -27.08
CA ALA A 252 8.02 -16.63 -26.08
C ALA A 252 6.48 -16.76 -26.07
N MET A 253 5.76 -15.65 -26.25
CA MET A 253 4.30 -15.62 -26.37
C MET A 253 3.82 -16.35 -27.63
N ALA A 254 4.48 -16.12 -28.76
CA ALA A 254 4.18 -16.83 -30.02
C ALA A 254 4.41 -18.34 -29.87
N ALA A 255 5.51 -18.76 -29.25
CA ALA A 255 5.79 -20.17 -29.01
C ALA A 255 4.71 -20.81 -28.10
N PHE A 256 4.30 -20.14 -27.02
CA PHE A 256 3.21 -20.60 -26.15
C PHE A 256 1.89 -20.76 -26.92
N ASN A 257 1.45 -19.71 -27.61
CA ASN A 257 0.18 -19.72 -28.36
C ASN A 257 0.17 -20.76 -29.48
N THR A 258 1.27 -20.87 -30.25
CA THR A 258 1.38 -21.86 -31.33
C THR A 258 1.36 -23.28 -30.77
N SER A 259 2.09 -23.56 -29.71
CA SER A 259 2.11 -24.89 -29.09
C SER A 259 0.74 -25.28 -28.54
N THR A 260 0.04 -24.36 -27.86
CA THR A 260 -1.32 -24.60 -27.38
C THR A 260 -2.25 -24.94 -28.54
N ARG A 261 -2.19 -24.15 -29.64
CA ARG A 261 -3.01 -24.38 -30.81
C ARG A 261 -2.71 -25.70 -31.53
N LEU A 262 -1.45 -26.13 -31.51
CA LEU A 262 -1.08 -27.45 -32.07
C LEU A 262 -1.63 -28.61 -31.19
N PHE A 263 -1.62 -28.47 -29.87
CA PHE A 263 -2.24 -29.46 -29.00
C PHE A 263 -3.75 -29.54 -29.17
N ASP A 264 -4.43 -28.42 -29.38
CA ASP A 264 -5.86 -28.43 -29.73
C ASP A 264 -6.10 -29.25 -31.01
N GLY A 265 -5.29 -29.01 -32.06
CA GLY A 265 -5.35 -29.77 -33.32
C GLY A 265 -5.08 -31.26 -33.12
N LEU A 266 -4.09 -31.62 -32.26
CA LEU A 266 -3.80 -33.00 -31.92
C LEU A 266 -4.97 -33.69 -31.18
N MET A 267 -5.62 -33.01 -30.26
CA MET A 267 -6.80 -33.54 -29.55
C MET A 267 -7.92 -33.86 -30.57
N TYR A 268 -8.21 -32.95 -31.49
CA TYR A 268 -9.20 -33.22 -32.57
C TYR A 268 -8.74 -34.34 -33.49
N LEU A 269 -7.46 -34.41 -33.85
CA LEU A 269 -6.93 -35.50 -34.68
C LEU A 269 -7.13 -36.86 -34.00
N VAL A 270 -6.87 -36.95 -32.68
CA VAL A 270 -7.12 -38.18 -31.90
C VAL A 270 -8.60 -38.57 -31.96
N VAL A 271 -9.53 -37.61 -31.81
CA VAL A 271 -10.97 -37.88 -31.90
C VAL A 271 -11.37 -38.31 -33.33
N ILE A 272 -10.82 -37.67 -34.37
CA ILE A 272 -11.11 -38.02 -35.74
C ILE A 272 -10.62 -39.44 -36.06
N VAL A 273 -9.38 -39.75 -35.70
CA VAL A 273 -8.79 -41.07 -36.04
C VAL A 273 -9.38 -42.16 -35.16
N ALA A 274 -9.24 -42.05 -33.84
CA ALA A 274 -9.70 -43.10 -32.92
C ALA A 274 -11.23 -43.20 -32.88
N GLY A 275 -11.92 -42.05 -32.85
CA GLY A 275 -13.39 -42.01 -32.89
C GLY A 275 -13.94 -42.49 -34.22
N GLY A 276 -13.34 -42.06 -35.38
CA GLY A 276 -13.70 -42.54 -36.71
C GLY A 276 -13.51 -44.04 -36.88
N LEU A 277 -12.38 -44.61 -36.41
CA LEU A 277 -12.18 -46.05 -36.40
C LEU A 277 -13.20 -46.77 -35.51
N SER A 278 -13.49 -46.25 -34.31
CA SER A 278 -14.52 -46.79 -33.42
C SER A 278 -15.93 -46.79 -34.08
N LEU A 279 -16.23 -45.76 -34.86
CA LEU A 279 -17.48 -45.67 -35.63
C LEU A 279 -17.50 -46.75 -36.76
N VAL A 280 -16.41 -46.91 -37.51
CA VAL A 280 -16.29 -47.95 -38.57
C VAL A 280 -16.46 -49.35 -37.99
N TYR A 281 -15.89 -49.61 -36.83
CA TYR A 281 -16.06 -50.90 -36.14
C TYR A 281 -17.37 -51.06 -35.38
N GLY A 282 -18.26 -50.05 -35.43
CA GLY A 282 -19.57 -50.11 -34.76
C GLY A 282 -19.52 -50.07 -33.23
N THR A 283 -18.41 -49.65 -32.64
CA THR A 283 -18.23 -49.60 -31.16
C THR A 283 -18.79 -48.33 -30.55
N ILE A 284 -19.07 -47.28 -31.34
CA ILE A 284 -19.75 -46.05 -30.96
C ILE A 284 -20.77 -45.67 -32.05
N SER A 285 -21.78 -44.88 -31.70
CA SER A 285 -22.73 -44.29 -32.61
C SER A 285 -22.22 -42.99 -33.27
N ALA A 286 -22.87 -42.53 -34.34
CA ALA A 286 -22.59 -41.24 -34.97
C ALA A 286 -22.83 -40.07 -33.96
N GLY A 287 -23.87 -40.16 -33.16
CA GLY A 287 -24.14 -39.17 -32.14
C GLY A 287 -23.10 -39.16 -30.99
N ASP A 288 -22.53 -40.34 -30.66
CA ASP A 288 -21.44 -40.38 -29.70
C ASP A 288 -20.19 -39.68 -30.24
N LEU A 289 -19.85 -39.84 -31.51
CA LEU A 289 -18.74 -39.13 -32.13
C LEU A 289 -18.93 -37.60 -32.03
N VAL A 290 -20.15 -37.11 -32.33
CA VAL A 290 -20.49 -35.68 -32.17
C VAL A 290 -20.30 -35.24 -30.70
N ALA A 291 -20.78 -36.05 -29.76
CA ALA A 291 -20.58 -35.75 -28.33
C ALA A 291 -19.10 -35.66 -27.95
N TYR A 292 -18.25 -36.62 -28.44
CA TYR A 292 -16.80 -36.58 -28.20
C TYR A 292 -16.18 -35.27 -28.69
N VAL A 293 -16.51 -34.82 -29.92
CA VAL A 293 -15.99 -33.55 -30.46
C VAL A 293 -16.37 -32.37 -29.58
N LEU A 294 -17.63 -32.27 -29.13
CA LEU A 294 -18.13 -31.19 -28.32
C LEU A 294 -17.52 -31.22 -26.91
N TYR A 295 -17.42 -32.40 -26.27
CA TYR A 295 -16.78 -32.50 -24.93
C TYR A 295 -15.28 -32.24 -24.99
N VAL A 296 -14.58 -32.65 -26.05
CA VAL A 296 -13.16 -32.32 -26.26
C VAL A 296 -12.98 -30.81 -26.39
N SER A 297 -13.87 -30.12 -27.12
CA SER A 297 -13.86 -28.64 -27.18
C SER A 297 -13.98 -28.01 -25.77
N THR A 298 -14.92 -28.53 -24.98
CA THR A 298 -15.11 -28.07 -23.58
C THR A 298 -13.88 -28.35 -22.72
N LEU A 299 -13.26 -29.53 -22.84
CA LEU A 299 -12.04 -29.89 -22.10
C LEU A 299 -10.85 -29.00 -22.45
N ILE A 300 -10.64 -28.71 -23.75
CA ILE A 300 -9.60 -27.79 -24.21
C ILE A 300 -9.78 -26.40 -23.60
N ALA A 301 -11.01 -25.87 -23.67
CA ALA A 301 -11.33 -24.57 -23.06
C ALA A 301 -11.09 -24.57 -21.55
N THR A 302 -11.47 -25.64 -20.84
CA THR A 302 -11.29 -25.80 -19.41
C THR A 302 -9.79 -25.82 -19.03
N ILE A 303 -8.96 -26.55 -19.78
CA ILE A 303 -7.51 -26.62 -19.51
C ILE A 303 -6.86 -25.25 -19.70
N ARG A 304 -7.22 -24.50 -20.74
CA ARG A 304 -6.73 -23.13 -20.95
C ARG A 304 -7.09 -22.23 -19.75
N ARG A 305 -8.32 -22.32 -19.29
CA ARG A 305 -8.82 -21.57 -18.14
C ARG A 305 -8.02 -21.87 -16.87
N ILE A 306 -7.75 -23.14 -16.59
CA ILE A 306 -6.89 -23.55 -15.45
C ILE A 306 -5.49 -22.90 -15.55
N VAL A 307 -4.89 -22.87 -16.74
CA VAL A 307 -3.56 -22.26 -16.93
C VAL A 307 -3.58 -20.74 -16.72
N GLU A 308 -4.62 -20.06 -17.16
CA GLU A 308 -4.83 -18.62 -16.95
C GLU A 308 -5.00 -18.30 -15.46
N PHE A 309 -5.90 -19.01 -14.78
CA PHE A 309 -6.16 -18.81 -13.36
C PHE A 309 -5.02 -19.24 -12.44
N ALA A 310 -4.11 -20.11 -12.87
CA ALA A 310 -2.90 -20.39 -12.12
C ALA A 310 -1.98 -19.17 -11.96
N GLU A 311 -2.02 -18.20 -12.87
CA GLU A 311 -1.31 -16.93 -12.71
C GLU A 311 -2.02 -16.02 -11.69
N GLN A 312 -3.34 -15.89 -11.81
CA GLN A 312 -4.13 -15.10 -10.89
C GLN A 312 -4.04 -15.64 -9.46
N PHE A 313 -4.07 -16.96 -9.30
CA PHE A 313 -3.80 -17.62 -8.02
C PHE A 313 -2.47 -17.16 -7.42
N GLN A 314 -1.39 -17.16 -8.20
CA GLN A 314 -0.08 -16.76 -7.70
C GLN A 314 0.01 -15.27 -7.36
N ARG A 315 -0.62 -14.40 -8.15
CA ARG A 315 -0.69 -12.95 -7.85
C ARG A 315 -1.46 -12.71 -6.55
N GLY A 316 -2.61 -13.35 -6.38
CA GLY A 316 -3.41 -13.26 -5.17
C GLY A 316 -2.67 -13.74 -3.93
N VAL A 317 -1.96 -14.88 -3.99
CA VAL A 317 -1.12 -15.37 -2.90
C VAL A 317 -0.02 -14.36 -2.54
N THR A 318 0.64 -13.76 -3.53
CA THR A 318 1.64 -12.71 -3.29
C THR A 318 1.02 -11.45 -2.68
N GLY A 319 -0.20 -11.08 -3.10
CA GLY A 319 -0.94 -9.98 -2.49
C GLY A 319 -1.29 -10.25 -1.03
N ILE A 320 -1.73 -11.47 -0.72
CA ILE A 320 -2.00 -11.93 0.66
C ILE A 320 -0.72 -11.86 1.51
N GLU A 321 0.41 -12.35 1.00
CA GLU A 321 1.70 -12.28 1.68
C GLU A 321 2.06 -10.85 2.04
N ARG A 322 2.03 -9.93 1.06
CA ARG A 322 2.35 -8.50 1.27
C ARG A 322 1.37 -7.77 2.20
N PHE A 323 0.11 -8.18 2.20
CA PHE A 323 -0.86 -7.67 3.16
C PHE A 323 -0.49 -8.08 4.58
N PHE A 324 -0.15 -9.36 4.79
CA PHE A 324 0.27 -9.84 6.11
C PHE A 324 1.62 -9.29 6.53
N ASP A 325 2.53 -8.97 5.62
CA ASP A 325 3.76 -8.21 5.95
C ASP A 325 3.45 -6.88 6.64
N ILE A 326 2.37 -6.19 6.21
CA ILE A 326 1.93 -4.96 6.89
C ILE A 326 1.36 -5.29 8.27
N ILE A 327 0.41 -6.23 8.34
CA ILE A 327 -0.30 -6.57 9.58
C ILE A 327 0.65 -7.14 10.66
N ASP A 328 1.66 -7.89 10.24
CA ASP A 328 2.64 -8.53 11.13
C ASP A 328 3.76 -7.57 11.57
N THR A 329 3.87 -6.39 10.95
CA THR A 329 4.84 -5.38 11.37
C THR A 329 4.55 -5.00 12.82
N PRO A 330 5.51 -5.16 13.74
CA PRO A 330 5.27 -4.90 15.15
C PRO A 330 5.00 -3.43 15.40
N ILE A 331 4.05 -3.15 16.27
CA ILE A 331 3.81 -1.79 16.77
C ILE A 331 4.77 -1.57 17.93
N GLU A 332 5.86 -0.85 17.65
CA GLU A 332 6.98 -0.66 18.61
C GLU A 332 6.57 0.17 19.84
N ILE A 333 5.69 1.18 19.63
CA ILE A 333 5.30 2.12 20.67
C ILE A 333 3.80 1.96 20.93
N THR A 334 3.49 1.40 22.09
CA THR A 334 2.12 1.15 22.55
C THR A 334 1.91 1.74 23.93
N ASP A 335 0.65 1.96 24.29
CA ASP A 335 0.30 2.28 25.68
C ASP A 335 0.61 1.06 26.56
N ASP A 336 1.15 1.33 27.75
CA ASP A 336 1.23 0.34 28.82
C ASP A 336 -0.19 -0.12 29.18
N PRO A 337 -0.44 -1.41 29.46
CA PRO A 337 -1.76 -1.88 29.89
C PRO A 337 -2.36 -1.09 31.07
N ASP A 338 -1.49 -0.59 31.97
CA ASP A 338 -1.88 0.20 33.14
C ASP A 338 -1.71 1.71 32.95
N ALA A 339 -1.47 2.16 31.70
CA ALA A 339 -1.24 3.57 31.39
C ALA A 339 -2.43 4.45 31.79
N LYS A 340 -2.14 5.53 32.50
CA LYS A 340 -3.13 6.54 32.91
C LYS A 340 -3.00 7.79 32.03
N PRO A 341 -4.07 8.58 31.88
CA PRO A 341 -3.95 9.87 31.22
C PRO A 341 -2.94 10.77 31.93
N LEU A 342 -2.02 11.38 31.17
CA LEU A 342 -1.06 12.36 31.68
C LEU A 342 -1.82 13.56 32.26
N GLN A 343 -1.52 13.93 33.50
CA GLN A 343 -2.03 15.13 34.13
C GLN A 343 -0.92 16.17 34.19
N VAL A 344 -1.02 17.19 33.34
CA VAL A 344 -0.05 18.29 33.34
C VAL A 344 -0.57 19.40 34.22
N GLU A 345 0.13 19.65 35.34
CA GLU A 345 -0.18 20.74 36.25
C GLU A 345 0.65 21.98 35.94
N LYS A 346 1.95 21.80 35.74
CA LYS A 346 2.92 22.88 35.56
C LYS A 346 3.70 22.76 34.25
N GLY A 347 3.84 21.56 33.73
CA GLY A 347 4.53 21.27 32.48
C GLY A 347 6.06 21.21 32.57
N GLY A 348 6.62 20.88 33.75
CA GLY A 348 8.06 20.65 33.92
C GLY A 348 8.48 19.33 33.24
N ILE A 349 9.67 19.30 32.60
CA ILE A 349 10.20 18.11 31.93
C ILE A 349 11.53 17.73 32.53
N GLU A 350 11.71 16.45 32.86
CA GLU A 350 12.95 15.95 33.44
C GLU A 350 13.47 14.74 32.65
N PHE A 351 14.74 14.80 32.23
CA PHE A 351 15.48 13.69 31.64
C PHE A 351 16.40 13.14 32.70
N ARG A 352 16.29 11.86 33.03
CA ARG A 352 17.12 11.16 34.01
C ARG A 352 17.93 10.08 33.32
N ASP A 353 19.24 10.30 33.24
CA ASP A 353 20.20 9.36 32.65
C ASP A 353 19.82 8.84 31.27
N VAL A 354 19.23 9.72 30.44
CA VAL A 354 18.64 9.34 29.14
C VAL A 354 19.72 9.03 28.13
N SER A 355 19.63 7.83 27.59
CA SER A 355 20.44 7.37 26.43
C SER A 355 19.53 6.94 25.28
N PHE A 356 19.97 7.24 24.06
CA PHE A 356 19.20 6.88 22.88
C PHE A 356 20.11 6.53 21.68
N GLU A 357 19.75 5.46 20.98
CA GLU A 357 20.30 5.07 19.68
C GLU A 357 19.17 4.77 18.70
N TYR A 358 19.37 5.12 17.42
CA TYR A 358 18.40 4.79 16.39
C TYR A 358 18.45 3.28 16.08
N PRO A 359 17.28 2.60 15.92
CA PRO A 359 17.22 1.16 15.66
C PRO A 359 17.92 0.72 14.37
N ASP A 360 18.02 1.62 13.39
CA ASP A 360 18.45 1.29 12.02
C ASP A 360 19.97 1.17 11.87
N ASP A 361 20.74 2.05 12.52
CA ASP A 361 22.18 2.14 12.37
C ASP A 361 22.94 1.96 13.69
N HIS A 362 22.20 1.74 14.78
CA HIS A 362 22.74 1.65 16.14
C HIS A 362 23.64 2.84 16.53
N ASN A 363 23.41 4.00 15.91
CA ASN A 363 24.14 5.21 16.19
C ASN A 363 23.68 5.80 17.53
N LYS A 364 24.58 5.81 18.52
CA LYS A 364 24.33 6.40 19.85
C LYS A 364 24.35 7.91 19.78
N VAL A 365 23.16 8.52 19.72
CA VAL A 365 22.99 9.97 19.56
C VAL A 365 22.97 10.69 20.91
N LEU A 366 22.35 10.11 21.94
CA LEU A 366 22.31 10.66 23.28
C LEU A 366 22.94 9.67 24.26
N ARG A 367 23.75 10.20 25.22
CA ARG A 367 24.45 9.39 26.20
C ARG A 367 24.32 10.03 27.58
N HIS A 368 23.66 9.34 28.51
CA HIS A 368 23.53 9.72 29.90
C HIS A 368 23.09 11.18 30.11
N VAL A 369 22.13 11.66 29.32
CA VAL A 369 21.63 13.04 29.37
C VAL A 369 20.79 13.23 30.62
N ASN A 370 21.20 14.18 31.47
CA ASN A 370 20.45 14.64 32.60
C ASN A 370 20.07 16.10 32.38
N LEU A 371 18.76 16.39 32.30
CA LEU A 371 18.26 17.72 32.01
C LEU A 371 16.95 17.95 32.77
N ASN A 372 16.85 19.08 33.46
CA ASN A 372 15.62 19.52 34.09
C ASN A 372 15.16 20.82 33.46
N ILE A 373 13.99 20.84 32.84
CA ILE A 373 13.35 22.02 32.23
C ILE A 373 12.24 22.46 33.16
N ARG A 374 12.35 23.68 33.66
CA ARG A 374 11.41 24.23 34.64
C ARG A 374 10.07 24.55 33.99
N PRO A 375 8.96 24.47 34.75
CA PRO A 375 7.67 24.92 34.26
C PRO A 375 7.70 26.35 33.73
N GLY A 376 7.20 26.55 32.52
CA GLY A 376 7.15 27.87 31.86
C GLY A 376 8.49 28.40 31.36
N GLU A 377 9.57 27.61 31.46
CA GLU A 377 10.90 27.97 30.97
C GLU A 377 10.98 27.92 29.42
N ASN A 378 11.62 28.90 28.82
CA ASN A 378 12.02 28.89 27.42
C ASN A 378 13.47 28.46 27.27
N LEU A 379 13.72 27.19 26.92
CA LEU A 379 15.03 26.59 26.73
C LEU A 379 15.42 26.56 25.24
N ALA A 380 16.55 27.17 24.91
CA ALA A 380 17.11 27.08 23.56
C ALA A 380 18.15 25.94 23.48
N LEU A 381 17.98 25.07 22.45
CA LEU A 381 18.95 24.04 22.10
C LEU A 381 19.84 24.54 20.96
N VAL A 382 21.14 24.58 21.17
CA VAL A 382 22.14 24.93 20.16
C VAL A 382 23.20 23.83 20.07
N GLY A 383 23.94 23.80 18.98
CA GLY A 383 25.01 22.82 18.78
C GLY A 383 25.18 22.44 17.33
N PRO A 384 26.21 21.68 16.98
CA PRO A 384 26.50 21.28 15.60
C PRO A 384 25.39 20.38 15.03
N SER A 385 25.31 20.32 13.70
CA SER A 385 24.43 19.37 13.01
C SER A 385 24.78 17.93 13.44
N GLY A 386 23.76 17.11 13.69
CA GLY A 386 23.95 15.74 14.21
C GLY A 386 24.23 15.65 15.72
N GLY A 387 24.21 16.77 16.47
CA GLY A 387 24.41 16.79 17.94
C GLY A 387 23.23 16.26 18.78
N GLY A 388 22.16 15.73 18.16
CA GLY A 388 21.04 15.12 18.88
C GLY A 388 19.89 16.06 19.29
N LYS A 389 19.91 17.33 18.82
CA LYS A 389 18.86 18.33 19.16
C LYS A 389 17.45 17.87 18.76
N THR A 390 17.23 17.51 17.51
CA THR A 390 15.94 17.03 17.00
C THR A 390 15.55 15.69 17.65
N THR A 391 16.55 14.84 17.91
CA THR A 391 16.33 13.56 18.61
C THR A 391 15.78 13.81 20.02
N LEU A 392 16.39 14.71 20.80
CA LEU A 392 15.93 15.06 22.13
C LEU A 392 14.49 15.57 22.14
N CYS A 393 14.14 16.44 21.16
CA CYS A 393 12.77 16.93 20.99
C CYS A 393 11.79 15.78 20.62
N ASN A 394 12.19 14.83 19.79
CA ASN A 394 11.33 13.72 19.33
C ASN A 394 11.07 12.67 20.41
N LEU A 395 11.90 12.59 21.46
CA LEU A 395 11.69 11.71 22.59
C LEU A 395 10.56 12.19 23.52
N ILE A 396 10.33 13.49 23.64
CA ILE A 396 9.30 14.06 24.54
C ILE A 396 7.88 13.61 24.15
N PRO A 397 7.42 13.70 22.86
CA PRO A 397 6.12 13.18 22.45
C PRO A 397 6.11 11.66 22.25
N ARG A 398 7.20 10.98 22.65
CA ARG A 398 7.38 9.54 22.53
C ARG A 398 7.17 9.07 21.08
N PHE A 399 7.89 9.71 20.11
CA PHE A 399 8.00 9.18 18.75
C PHE A 399 8.97 8.01 18.67
N TYR A 400 9.87 7.94 19.66
CA TYR A 400 10.81 6.86 19.93
C TYR A 400 10.85 6.63 21.44
N ASP A 401 11.10 5.41 21.88
CA ASP A 401 11.40 5.09 23.27
C ASP A 401 12.90 5.23 23.55
N VAL A 402 13.25 5.67 24.74
CA VAL A 402 14.64 5.77 25.18
C VAL A 402 15.27 4.38 25.31
N THR A 403 16.56 4.24 24.99
CA THR A 403 17.30 2.98 25.17
C THR A 403 17.84 2.82 26.60
N GLY A 404 17.87 3.88 27.40
CA GLY A 404 18.21 3.89 28.79
C GLY A 404 17.72 5.15 29.50
N GLY A 405 17.51 5.09 30.81
CA GLY A 405 16.98 6.19 31.60
C GLY A 405 15.46 6.37 31.44
N GLU A 406 14.98 7.54 31.83
CA GLU A 406 13.55 7.89 31.84
C GLU A 406 13.33 9.38 31.53
N ILE A 407 12.15 9.70 30.95
CA ILE A 407 11.70 11.07 30.75
C ILE A 407 10.41 11.26 31.52
N LEU A 408 10.37 12.30 32.35
CA LEU A 408 9.19 12.59 33.16
C LEU A 408 8.61 13.96 32.80
N ILE A 409 7.29 14.05 32.83
CA ILE A 409 6.53 15.31 32.75
C ILE A 409 5.77 15.46 34.06
N ASP A 410 6.07 16.54 34.82
CA ASP A 410 5.56 16.77 36.19
C ASP A 410 5.69 15.53 37.09
N GLY A 411 6.85 14.83 37.00
CA GLY A 411 7.16 13.64 37.78
C GLY A 411 6.52 12.33 37.29
N GLN A 412 5.75 12.35 36.21
CA GLN A 412 5.12 11.18 35.59
C GLN A 412 5.96 10.67 34.40
N ASP A 413 6.40 9.41 34.42
CA ASP A 413 7.14 8.80 33.32
C ASP A 413 6.26 8.69 32.08
N ILE A 414 6.74 9.21 30.94
CA ILE A 414 6.02 9.21 29.69
C ILE A 414 5.71 7.81 29.15
N ARG A 415 6.37 6.76 29.63
CA ARG A 415 6.10 5.36 29.26
C ARG A 415 4.84 4.82 29.93
N HIS A 416 4.47 5.33 31.10
CA HIS A 416 3.32 4.87 31.88
C HIS A 416 2.10 5.76 31.76
N VAL A 417 2.11 6.70 30.82
CA VAL A 417 0.93 7.52 30.46
C VAL A 417 0.42 7.16 29.06
N THR A 418 -0.87 7.43 28.80
CA THR A 418 -1.43 7.16 27.48
C THR A 418 -0.83 8.10 26.42
N LEU A 419 -0.45 7.56 25.27
CA LEU A 419 0.13 8.31 24.15
C LEU A 419 -0.78 9.47 23.71
N SER A 420 -2.09 9.26 23.73
CA SER A 420 -3.05 10.29 23.37
C SER A 420 -2.98 11.50 24.31
N SER A 421 -2.95 11.27 25.64
CA SER A 421 -2.84 12.35 26.62
C SER A 421 -1.49 13.07 26.55
N LEU A 422 -0.39 12.31 26.41
CA LEU A 422 0.96 12.84 26.23
C LEU A 422 1.05 13.75 24.99
N ARG A 423 0.63 13.23 23.84
CA ARG A 423 0.69 13.98 22.59
C ARG A 423 -0.27 15.17 22.55
N ASN A 424 -1.39 15.11 23.27
CA ASN A 424 -2.26 16.27 23.45
C ASN A 424 -1.62 17.37 24.29
N ALA A 425 -0.81 17.02 25.27
CA ALA A 425 -0.10 17.98 26.12
C ALA A 425 1.10 18.65 25.42
N VAL A 426 1.59 18.11 24.32
CA VAL A 426 2.76 18.60 23.58
C VAL A 426 2.34 19.18 22.23
N GLY A 427 2.70 20.44 21.97
CA GLY A 427 2.56 21.09 20.66
C GLY A 427 3.90 21.11 19.94
N VAL A 428 3.91 20.71 18.66
CA VAL A 428 5.11 20.68 17.83
C VAL A 428 4.94 21.61 16.66
N VAL A 429 5.87 22.56 16.48
CA VAL A 429 6.01 23.37 15.27
C VAL A 429 7.26 22.89 14.55
N GLN A 430 7.08 22.25 13.40
CA GLN A 430 8.17 21.64 12.63
C GLN A 430 8.78 22.64 11.64
N GLN A 431 10.03 22.39 11.27
CA GLN A 431 10.74 23.12 10.24
C GLN A 431 10.03 22.98 8.88
N ASP A 432 9.78 21.76 8.43
CA ASP A 432 9.06 21.45 7.21
C ASP A 432 7.56 21.30 7.50
N VAL A 433 6.79 22.35 7.15
CA VAL A 433 5.35 22.36 7.39
C VAL A 433 4.62 21.47 6.40
N TYR A 434 3.93 20.47 6.91
CA TYR A 434 3.01 19.66 6.13
C TYR A 434 1.57 20.19 6.23
N LEU A 435 1.00 20.56 5.09
CA LEU A 435 -0.43 20.87 4.98
C LEU A 435 -1.15 19.76 4.25
N PHE A 436 -2.25 19.29 4.82
CA PHE A 436 -3.12 18.31 4.17
C PHE A 436 -3.88 18.94 3.01
N SER A 437 -4.18 18.14 2.01
CA SER A 437 -5.08 18.52 0.93
C SER A 437 -6.46 18.83 1.51
N GLY A 438 -6.90 20.07 1.38
CA GLY A 438 -8.11 20.60 1.99
C GLY A 438 -8.12 22.12 2.03
N THR A 439 -9.05 22.71 2.77
CA THR A 439 -9.16 24.16 2.96
C THR A 439 -8.18 24.65 4.05
N VAL A 440 -7.97 25.97 4.10
CA VAL A 440 -7.23 26.61 5.19
C VAL A 440 -7.89 26.30 6.54
N ALA A 441 -9.22 26.40 6.62
CA ALA A 441 -9.96 26.11 7.84
C ALA A 441 -9.76 24.67 8.32
N GLU A 442 -9.87 23.67 7.43
CA GLU A 442 -9.64 22.25 7.76
C GLU A 442 -8.21 22.01 8.26
N ASN A 443 -7.25 22.67 7.64
CA ASN A 443 -5.86 22.57 8.06
C ASN A 443 -5.61 23.17 9.44
N ILE A 444 -6.27 24.26 9.82
CA ILE A 444 -6.18 24.82 11.19
C ILE A 444 -6.95 23.94 12.18
N ALA A 445 -8.16 23.49 11.80
CA ALA A 445 -9.02 22.64 12.64
C ALA A 445 -8.37 21.29 13.01
N TYR A 446 -7.34 20.87 12.28
CA TYR A 446 -6.56 19.67 12.62
C TYR A 446 -5.95 19.71 14.03
N GLY A 447 -5.71 20.93 14.56
CA GLY A 447 -5.24 21.12 15.94
C GLY A 447 -6.28 20.77 17.02
N LYS A 448 -7.59 20.92 16.69
CA LYS A 448 -8.71 20.59 17.57
C LYS A 448 -9.89 20.14 16.70
N PRO A 449 -10.06 18.83 16.45
CA PRO A 449 -11.20 18.32 15.70
C PRO A 449 -12.52 18.77 16.33
N GLY A 450 -13.43 19.28 15.49
CA GLY A 450 -14.73 19.81 15.95
C GLY A 450 -14.69 21.27 16.43
N ALA A 451 -13.56 21.99 16.24
CA ALA A 451 -13.49 23.42 16.55
C ALA A 451 -14.49 24.24 15.73
N THR A 452 -15.07 25.28 16.35
CA THR A 452 -15.97 26.19 15.65
C THR A 452 -15.21 27.12 14.69
N ARG A 453 -15.93 27.75 13.77
CA ARG A 453 -15.33 28.70 12.83
C ARG A 453 -14.68 29.89 13.55
N GLU A 454 -15.31 30.34 14.63
CA GLU A 454 -14.83 31.45 15.47
C GLU A 454 -13.52 31.08 16.16
N GLU A 455 -13.40 29.85 16.70
CA GLU A 455 -12.18 29.34 17.32
C GLU A 455 -11.04 29.27 16.28
N ILE A 456 -11.32 28.79 15.07
CA ILE A 456 -10.36 28.72 13.97
C ILE A 456 -9.85 30.12 13.59
N ILE A 457 -10.75 31.09 13.44
CA ILE A 457 -10.39 32.48 13.12
C ILE A 457 -9.59 33.12 14.26
N ALA A 458 -9.98 32.89 15.52
CA ALA A 458 -9.25 33.38 16.67
C ALA A 458 -7.80 32.84 16.72
N ALA A 459 -7.61 31.54 16.50
CA ALA A 459 -6.29 30.92 16.41
C ALA A 459 -5.46 31.48 15.25
N ALA A 460 -6.08 31.68 14.08
CA ALA A 460 -5.43 32.28 12.92
C ALA A 460 -4.98 33.74 13.18
N ARG A 461 -5.76 34.52 13.92
CA ARG A 461 -5.38 35.88 14.32
C ARG A 461 -4.19 35.88 15.26
N LEU A 462 -4.16 35.00 16.24
CA LEU A 462 -3.02 34.84 17.15
C LEU A 462 -1.74 34.46 16.42
N ALA A 463 -1.86 33.61 15.39
CA ALA A 463 -0.75 33.19 14.54
C ALA A 463 -0.40 34.21 13.42
N GLY A 464 -1.04 35.36 13.35
CA GLY A 464 -0.84 36.34 12.28
C GLY A 464 -1.23 35.84 10.89
N ALA A 465 -2.12 34.84 10.82
CA ALA A 465 -2.57 34.24 9.55
C ALA A 465 -3.85 34.89 9.00
N ASP A 466 -4.73 35.47 9.83
CA ASP A 466 -6.03 35.97 9.46
C ASP A 466 -5.96 37.04 8.32
N GLY A 467 -4.94 37.90 8.32
CA GLY A 467 -4.76 38.95 7.31
C GLY A 467 -4.65 38.36 5.91
N PHE A 468 -3.63 37.56 5.66
CA PHE A 468 -3.41 36.96 4.34
C PHE A 468 -4.51 35.96 3.94
N VAL A 469 -5.08 35.23 4.94
CA VAL A 469 -6.16 34.27 4.64
C VAL A 469 -7.40 34.99 4.08
N ARG A 470 -7.74 36.15 4.60
CA ARG A 470 -8.87 36.96 4.07
C ARG A 470 -8.64 37.51 2.67
N GLU A 471 -7.37 37.68 2.28
CA GLU A 471 -6.99 38.13 0.93
C GLU A 471 -7.04 37.00 -0.09
N LEU A 472 -7.09 35.74 0.34
CA LEU A 472 -7.27 34.61 -0.55
C LEU A 472 -8.69 34.64 -1.16
N LYS A 473 -8.80 34.08 -2.38
CA LYS A 473 -10.04 34.14 -3.19
C LYS A 473 -11.29 33.71 -2.40
N ASP A 474 -11.19 32.60 -1.63
CA ASP A 474 -12.31 32.05 -0.87
C ASP A 474 -12.04 32.13 0.65
N GLY A 475 -11.12 33.01 1.09
CA GLY A 475 -10.76 33.17 2.49
C GLY A 475 -10.31 31.85 3.15
N TYR A 476 -10.92 31.53 4.27
CA TYR A 476 -10.67 30.31 5.02
C TYR A 476 -11.10 29.04 4.29
N ASP A 477 -11.98 29.13 3.30
CA ASP A 477 -12.46 28.01 2.49
C ASP A 477 -11.59 27.79 1.24
N THR A 478 -10.51 28.57 1.09
CA THR A 478 -9.54 28.41 0.01
C THR A 478 -8.86 27.05 0.13
N TYR A 479 -8.91 26.26 -0.95
CA TYR A 479 -8.24 24.98 -1.08
C TYR A 479 -6.73 25.18 -1.29
N VAL A 480 -5.90 24.68 -0.37
CA VAL A 480 -4.44 24.90 -0.37
C VAL A 480 -3.65 24.01 -1.34
N GLY A 481 -4.27 22.97 -1.88
CA GLY A 481 -3.62 22.01 -2.75
C GLY A 481 -2.78 20.98 -1.99
N GLU A 482 -2.14 20.09 -2.74
CA GLU A 482 -1.25 19.07 -2.18
C GLU A 482 -0.04 19.76 -1.52
N ARG A 483 0.23 19.42 -0.24
CA ARG A 483 1.30 20.01 0.57
C ARG A 483 1.29 21.55 0.60
N GLY A 484 0.14 22.17 0.36
CA GLY A 484 0.00 23.62 0.38
C GLY A 484 0.80 24.34 -0.74
N VAL A 485 0.92 23.73 -1.91
CA VAL A 485 1.75 24.23 -3.03
C VAL A 485 1.40 25.67 -3.45
N LYS A 486 0.18 26.13 -3.16
CA LYS A 486 -0.32 27.47 -3.49
C LYS A 486 0.07 28.56 -2.49
N LEU A 487 0.72 28.20 -1.37
CA LEU A 487 1.07 29.12 -0.28
C LEU A 487 2.58 29.30 -0.18
N SER A 488 3.01 30.50 0.22
CA SER A 488 4.42 30.77 0.56
C SER A 488 4.85 30.00 1.82
N GLY A 489 6.17 29.83 2.03
CA GLY A 489 6.71 29.18 3.23
C GLY A 489 6.19 29.83 4.52
N GLY A 490 6.21 31.17 4.60
CA GLY A 490 5.72 31.92 5.76
C GLY A 490 4.22 31.80 5.98
N GLN A 491 3.42 31.67 4.91
CA GLN A 491 1.99 31.42 5.03
C GLN A 491 1.70 30.02 5.58
N LYS A 492 2.41 29.00 5.07
CA LYS A 492 2.32 27.62 5.60
C LYS A 492 2.68 27.57 7.09
N GLN A 493 3.77 28.24 7.46
CA GLN A 493 4.25 28.27 8.84
C GLN A 493 3.21 28.89 9.78
N ARG A 494 2.61 30.02 9.39
CA ARG A 494 1.55 30.67 10.20
C ARG A 494 0.30 29.80 10.33
N ILE A 495 -0.07 29.02 9.31
CA ILE A 495 -1.15 28.01 9.43
C ILE A 495 -0.76 26.91 10.42
N SER A 496 0.49 26.42 10.38
CA SER A 496 0.97 25.43 11.34
C SER A 496 0.96 25.97 12.78
N ILE A 497 1.38 27.21 12.97
CA ILE A 497 1.31 27.89 14.28
C ILE A 497 -0.13 28.04 14.74
N ALA A 498 -1.07 28.37 13.83
CA ALA A 498 -2.49 28.45 14.16
C ALA A 498 -3.07 27.10 14.64
N ARG A 499 -2.62 25.96 14.07
CA ARG A 499 -2.94 24.62 14.60
C ARG A 499 -2.56 24.47 16.06
N VAL A 500 -1.37 24.93 16.43
CA VAL A 500 -0.85 24.81 17.80
C VAL A 500 -1.56 25.77 18.75
N PHE A 501 -1.88 27.00 18.32
CA PHE A 501 -2.73 27.91 19.10
C PHE A 501 -4.10 27.31 19.38
N LEU A 502 -4.72 26.69 18.38
CA LEU A 502 -6.03 26.06 18.52
C LEU A 502 -5.98 24.83 19.45
N LYS A 503 -4.90 24.06 19.41
CA LYS A 503 -4.65 22.93 20.30
C LYS A 503 -4.38 23.37 21.75
N ASN A 504 -3.73 24.52 21.96
CA ASN A 504 -3.41 25.13 23.23
C ASN A 504 -2.66 24.22 24.24
N PRO A 505 -1.54 23.59 23.87
CA PRO A 505 -0.83 22.67 24.72
C PRO A 505 0.03 23.39 25.79
N PRO A 506 0.27 22.79 26.99
CA PRO A 506 1.15 23.36 28.01
C PRO A 506 2.65 23.27 27.68
N ILE A 507 3.06 22.36 26.81
CA ILE A 507 4.45 22.14 26.39
C ILE A 507 4.58 22.41 24.89
N LEU A 508 5.64 23.12 24.48
CA LEU A 508 5.93 23.46 23.10
C LEU A 508 7.32 22.97 22.68
N LEU A 509 7.36 22.36 21.49
CA LEU A 509 8.59 22.00 20.80
C LEU A 509 8.64 22.79 19.49
N LEU A 510 9.64 23.66 19.36
CA LEU A 510 9.81 24.53 18.19
C LEU A 510 11.10 24.11 17.47
N ASP A 511 10.95 23.52 16.26
CA ASP A 511 12.07 23.05 15.45
C ASP A 511 12.26 24.00 14.27
N GLU A 512 13.33 24.83 14.31
CA GLU A 512 13.76 25.77 13.25
C GLU A 512 12.64 26.50 12.48
N ALA A 513 11.58 26.88 13.17
CA ALA A 513 10.33 27.36 12.57
C ALA A 513 10.48 28.61 11.63
N THR A 514 11.68 29.14 11.45
CA THR A 514 11.95 30.37 10.67
C THR A 514 13.07 30.25 9.65
N SER A 515 13.77 29.13 9.52
CA SER A 515 15.02 28.99 8.76
C SER A 515 14.92 29.23 7.24
N ALA A 516 13.75 29.07 6.63
CA ALA A 516 13.54 29.18 5.18
C ALA A 516 12.63 30.36 4.77
N LEU A 517 12.49 31.39 5.62
CA LEU A 517 11.56 32.48 5.42
C LEU A 517 12.28 33.77 4.96
N ASP A 518 11.57 34.58 4.18
CA ASP A 518 11.96 35.96 3.91
C ASP A 518 11.86 36.84 5.17
N ASN A 519 12.60 37.93 5.23
CA ASN A 519 12.74 38.77 6.42
C ASN A 519 11.39 39.24 7.01
N GLU A 520 10.43 39.59 6.17
CA GLU A 520 9.10 40.07 6.62
C GLU A 520 8.28 38.92 7.25
N SER A 521 8.22 37.79 6.59
CA SER A 521 7.58 36.57 7.10
C SER A 521 8.23 36.09 8.40
N GLU A 522 9.57 36.21 8.50
CA GLU A 522 10.30 35.84 9.69
C GLU A 522 9.90 36.67 10.92
N ILE A 523 9.80 37.98 10.79
CA ILE A 523 9.38 38.86 11.89
C ILE A 523 7.96 38.49 12.37
N LEU A 524 7.04 38.28 11.43
CA LEU A 524 5.66 37.92 11.76
C LEU A 524 5.55 36.55 12.43
N VAL A 525 6.30 35.56 11.93
CA VAL A 525 6.33 34.22 12.50
C VAL A 525 7.00 34.24 13.87
N GLY A 526 8.12 34.96 14.04
CA GLY A 526 8.79 35.16 15.32
C GLY A 526 7.85 35.74 16.39
N GLN A 527 7.17 36.84 16.07
CA GLN A 527 6.20 37.44 16.99
C GLN A 527 5.04 36.48 17.37
N SER A 528 4.64 35.63 16.44
CA SER A 528 3.59 34.63 16.68
C SER A 528 4.10 33.49 17.58
N LEU A 529 5.36 33.07 17.39
CA LEU A 529 6.01 32.08 18.25
C LEU A 529 6.24 32.60 19.66
N ASP A 530 6.69 33.87 19.83
CA ASP A 530 6.86 34.50 21.15
C ASP A 530 5.53 34.58 21.91
N LYS A 531 4.43 34.94 21.21
CA LYS A 531 3.08 34.91 21.80
C LYS A 531 2.67 33.49 22.18
N LEU A 532 2.98 32.51 21.35
CA LEU A 532 2.67 31.09 21.58
C LEU A 532 3.44 30.54 22.79
N ALA A 533 4.71 30.88 22.93
CA ALA A 533 5.60 30.42 24.01
C ALA A 533 5.23 31.00 25.39
N LYS A 534 4.57 32.15 25.42
CA LYS A 534 4.29 32.85 26.68
C LYS A 534 3.46 32.01 27.66
N GLY A 535 4.02 31.77 28.85
CA GLY A 535 3.36 30.98 29.89
C GLY A 535 3.38 29.47 29.68
N ARG A 536 4.16 28.96 28.71
CA ARG A 536 4.31 27.54 28.43
C ARG A 536 5.77 27.10 28.56
N THR A 537 5.98 25.84 28.90
CA THR A 537 7.31 25.24 28.83
C THR A 537 7.69 25.04 27.38
N THR A 538 8.75 25.72 26.96
CA THR A 538 9.13 25.76 25.52
C THR A 538 10.54 25.26 25.34
N LEU A 539 10.71 24.32 24.39
CA LEU A 539 11.99 23.82 23.93
C LEU A 539 12.18 24.22 22.47
N THR A 540 13.19 25.05 22.20
CA THR A 540 13.42 25.61 20.84
C THR A 540 14.75 25.14 20.29
N ILE A 541 14.77 24.45 19.15
CA ILE A 541 15.97 24.23 18.39
C ILE A 541 16.30 25.53 17.65
N ALA A 542 17.37 26.17 18.07
CA ALA A 542 17.68 27.54 17.65
C ALA A 542 18.86 27.56 16.70
N HIS A 543 18.62 28.10 15.50
CA HIS A 543 19.63 28.40 14.49
C HIS A 543 19.76 29.91 14.21
N ARG A 544 18.99 30.75 14.95
CA ARG A 544 18.99 32.21 14.79
C ARG A 544 19.36 32.93 16.07
N LEU A 545 20.16 33.99 15.90
CA LEU A 545 20.70 34.81 16.98
C LEU A 545 19.63 35.38 17.92
N THR A 546 18.52 35.86 17.34
CA THR A 546 17.42 36.47 18.13
C THR A 546 16.74 35.45 19.04
N THR A 547 16.47 34.24 18.54
CA THR A 547 15.85 33.16 19.30
C THR A 547 16.76 32.69 20.45
N ILE A 548 18.06 32.58 20.19
CA ILE A 548 19.05 32.17 21.19
C ILE A 548 19.17 33.21 22.29
N LYS A 549 19.23 34.50 21.92
CA LYS A 549 19.43 35.60 22.87
C LYS A 549 18.27 35.78 23.85
N ASN A 550 17.06 35.53 23.39
CA ASN A 550 15.83 35.73 24.17
C ASN A 550 15.43 34.53 25.04
N ALA A 551 16.17 33.42 24.99
CA ALA A 551 15.91 32.24 25.79
C ALA A 551 16.28 32.46 27.27
N ASP A 552 15.50 31.93 28.21
CA ASP A 552 15.78 31.96 29.63
C ASP A 552 17.06 31.20 29.98
N ARG A 553 17.32 30.11 29.25
CA ARG A 553 18.48 29.25 29.34
C ARG A 553 18.84 28.65 27.96
N ILE A 554 20.12 28.47 27.73
CA ILE A 554 20.68 27.89 26.53
C ILE A 554 21.40 26.61 26.91
N LEU A 555 21.17 25.56 26.13
CA LEU A 555 21.81 24.27 26.25
C LEU A 555 22.63 23.98 24.99
N VAL A 556 23.92 23.73 25.14
CA VAL A 556 24.80 23.34 24.04
C VAL A 556 24.91 21.83 24.00
N LEU A 557 24.35 21.22 22.98
CA LEU A 557 24.42 19.79 22.72
C LEU A 557 25.56 19.48 21.76
N GLY A 558 26.48 18.60 22.17
CA GLY A 558 27.55 18.09 21.33
C GLY A 558 27.57 16.56 21.25
N LYS A 559 28.67 16.01 20.76
CA LYS A 559 28.79 14.54 20.56
C LYS A 559 28.78 13.73 21.87
N SER A 560 29.14 14.35 22.97
CA SER A 560 29.19 13.72 24.30
C SER A 560 27.97 13.97 25.18
N GLY A 561 26.96 14.66 24.67
CA GLY A 561 25.76 15.05 25.40
C GLY A 561 25.72 16.56 25.66
N ILE A 562 25.27 16.98 26.86
CA ILE A 562 25.27 18.42 27.26
C ILE A 562 26.68 18.86 27.56
N GLU A 563 27.19 19.81 26.78
CA GLU A 563 28.58 20.33 26.92
C GLU A 563 28.62 21.66 27.64
N GLU A 564 27.65 22.54 27.43
CA GLU A 564 27.54 23.83 28.12
C GLU A 564 26.08 24.16 28.42
N GLU A 565 25.87 24.86 29.52
CA GLU A 565 24.57 25.32 29.97
C GLU A 565 24.72 26.68 30.67
N GLY A 566 23.79 27.60 30.38
CA GLY A 566 23.78 28.94 31.00
C GLY A 566 22.95 29.94 30.23
N ARG A 567 23.00 31.21 30.64
CA ARG A 567 22.40 32.33 29.88
C ARG A 567 23.34 32.83 28.79
N HIS A 568 22.81 33.57 27.86
CA HIS A 568 23.56 34.12 26.73
C HIS A 568 24.87 34.83 27.16
N GLU A 569 24.78 35.76 28.09
CA GLU A 569 25.94 36.54 28.56
C GLU A 569 26.94 35.68 29.30
N GLU A 570 26.47 34.72 30.11
CA GLU A 570 27.31 33.81 30.86
C GLU A 570 28.14 32.89 29.96
N LEU A 571 27.48 32.36 28.91
CA LEU A 571 28.12 31.47 27.95
C LEU A 571 29.08 32.20 27.00
N LEU A 572 28.78 33.46 26.66
CA LEU A 572 29.75 34.30 25.94
C LEU A 572 31.01 34.57 26.74
N ALA A 573 30.85 34.87 28.02
CA ALA A 573 31.98 35.14 28.93
C ALA A 573 32.88 33.91 29.16
N LYS A 574 32.36 32.68 28.98
CA LYS A 574 33.13 31.43 29.09
C LYS A 574 34.07 31.19 27.91
N GLU A 575 33.89 31.89 26.79
CA GLU A 575 34.64 31.72 25.52
C GLU A 575 34.72 30.27 25.03
N GLY A 576 33.72 29.45 25.37
CA GLY A 576 33.65 28.02 25.09
C GLY A 576 33.09 27.67 23.71
N ILE A 577 32.34 26.55 23.64
CA ILE A 577 31.71 26.07 22.41
C ILE A 577 30.64 27.04 21.97
N TYR A 578 29.79 27.51 22.90
CA TYR A 578 28.77 28.51 22.60
C TYR A 578 29.33 29.78 21.97
N TYR A 579 30.42 30.29 22.52
CA TYR A 579 31.09 31.49 21.97
C TYR A 579 31.53 31.31 20.52
N ARG A 580 32.10 30.15 20.20
CA ARG A 580 32.49 29.82 18.80
C ARG A 580 31.28 29.71 17.88
N LEU A 581 30.22 29.03 18.30
CA LEU A 581 28.96 28.92 17.57
C LEU A 581 28.31 30.27 17.32
N TRP A 582 28.27 31.12 18.33
CA TRP A 582 27.75 32.49 18.25
C TRP A 582 28.52 33.35 17.25
N ASN A 583 29.83 33.36 17.35
CA ASN A 583 30.66 34.14 16.45
C ASN A 583 30.61 33.62 15.00
N GLY A 584 30.45 32.33 14.78
CA GLY A 584 30.15 31.72 13.48
C GLY A 584 28.85 32.24 12.90
N LEU A 585 27.78 32.28 13.70
CA LEU A 585 26.47 32.84 13.29
C LEU A 585 26.55 34.35 12.99
N VAL A 586 27.25 35.12 13.80
CA VAL A 586 27.45 36.58 13.59
C VAL A 586 28.24 36.85 12.31
N SER A 587 29.22 36.01 12.00
CA SER A 587 30.06 36.15 10.76
C SER A 587 29.39 35.56 9.50
N GLY A 588 28.17 35.04 9.60
CA GLY A 588 27.42 34.50 8.44
C GLY A 588 27.87 33.09 7.99
N GLN A 589 28.68 32.41 8.79
CA GLN A 589 29.01 31.00 8.56
C GLN A 589 27.90 30.12 9.11
N THR A 590 27.22 29.38 8.22
CA THR A 590 26.25 28.32 8.60
C THR A 590 26.95 27.23 9.40
N LEU A 591 26.37 26.82 10.49
CA LEU A 591 26.83 25.76 11.40
C LEU A 591 26.65 24.36 10.82
#